data_f29f5d806d851bdde12246b92e1f9fc4
#
_entry.id   f29f5d806d851bdde12246b92e1f9fc4
#
_cell.length_a   1.000
_cell.length_b   1.000
_cell.length_c   1.000
_cell.angle_alpha   90.00
_cell.angle_beta   90.00
_cell.angle_gamma   90.00
#
_symmetry.space_group_name_H-M   'P 1'
#
loop_
_entity.id
_entity.type
_entity.pdbx_description
1 polymer ?
#
loop_
_entity_poly.entity_id
_entity_poly.type
_entity_poly.pdbx_seq_one_letter_code
_entity_poly.pdbx_strand_id
1 'polypeptide(L)'
;MMEETTYRYHFNNISAERLKCGGFALYQYGELWCLANSRIGRHTQCCYELTYVLAGSGTVRTGSLEHRVRANDCVVSLPDEIHSITPDSEDPLRFAFIAFERNPGNPSCAYLFDEIGRLFRDEKSRCVPMRDRSALIVRIFSELQSDSLYRMEMTGYLLSELLVELIRAGMNERADSYFPKITDDSVLVYRLETYITDNICTLTKLENLEKVFNYNYSYLSKRFRSITGKHLSTFYLSCRMKEADRLLSEGLTVTQVSEQLGYSSIHSFSRSYKHFYGVNPSRHAEKVAEDTENAGDAT
;
A
#
# COMPACT_ATOMS: atom_id res chain seq x y z
N MET A 1 -45.80 20.39 12.72
CA MET A 1 -45.19 19.09 12.94
C MET A 1 -43.74 19.28 12.54
N MET A 2 -42.81 19.23 13.51
CA MET A 2 -41.39 19.19 13.21
C MET A 2 -41.11 17.83 12.53
N GLU A 3 -40.64 17.84 11.29
CA GLU A 3 -40.11 16.65 10.64
C GLU A 3 -38.98 16.07 11.54
N GLU A 4 -39.23 14.97 12.17
CA GLU A 4 -38.17 14.20 12.86
C GLU A 4 -37.10 13.85 11.83
N THR A 5 -35.95 14.48 11.98
CA THR A 5 -34.75 14.17 11.20
C THR A 5 -34.32 12.75 11.54
N THR A 6 -34.61 11.80 10.65
CA THR A 6 -34.40 10.36 10.86
C THR A 6 -33.01 9.87 10.44
N TYR A 7 -32.01 10.76 10.37
CA TYR A 7 -30.61 10.40 10.20
C TYR A 7 -29.82 10.71 11.48
N ARG A 8 -28.80 9.89 11.75
CA ARG A 8 -27.90 10.06 12.90
C ARG A 8 -26.47 10.18 12.42
N TYR A 9 -25.84 11.31 12.77
CA TYR A 9 -24.39 11.39 12.65
C TYR A 9 -23.74 10.48 13.68
N HIS A 10 -22.80 9.64 13.24
CA HIS A 10 -21.84 9.04 14.15
C HIS A 10 -20.93 10.15 14.68
N PHE A 11 -20.41 10.96 13.77
CA PHE A 11 -19.78 12.24 14.05
C PHE A 11 -19.86 13.15 12.81
N ASN A 12 -19.80 14.46 13.03
CA ASN A 12 -19.79 15.45 11.97
C ASN A 12 -18.91 16.62 12.41
N ASN A 13 -17.80 16.82 11.73
CA ASN A 13 -16.87 17.90 11.98
C ASN A 13 -16.92 18.90 10.84
N ILE A 14 -17.31 20.13 11.15
CA ILE A 14 -17.28 21.26 10.22
C ILE A 14 -16.19 22.20 10.70
N SER A 15 -15.24 22.53 9.83
CA SER A 15 -14.18 23.49 10.15
C SER A 15 -14.50 24.84 9.53
N ALA A 16 -14.73 25.84 10.36
CA ALA A 16 -14.91 27.23 9.91
C ALA A 16 -13.62 27.76 9.23
N GLU A 17 -12.47 27.42 9.80
CA GLU A 17 -11.17 27.57 9.16
C GLU A 17 -10.80 26.25 8.51
N ARG A 18 -10.59 26.23 7.19
CA ARG A 18 -10.21 25.03 6.45
C ARG A 18 -9.03 24.30 7.11
N LEU A 19 -9.24 23.03 7.47
CA LEU A 19 -8.18 22.21 8.08
C LEU A 19 -7.17 21.81 7.02
N LYS A 20 -5.95 22.34 7.08
CA LYS A 20 -4.90 22.12 6.08
C LYS A 20 -4.19 20.80 6.33
N CYS A 21 -4.30 19.87 5.36
CA CYS A 21 -3.70 18.54 5.38
C CYS A 21 -2.90 18.32 4.09
N GLY A 22 -1.60 18.65 4.10
CA GLY A 22 -0.79 18.58 2.89
C GLY A 22 -1.37 19.45 1.76
N GLY A 23 -1.64 18.85 0.59
CA GLY A 23 -2.26 19.52 -0.56
C GLY A 23 -3.76 19.75 -0.46
N PHE A 24 -4.40 19.38 0.64
CA PHE A 24 -5.84 19.46 0.88
C PHE A 24 -6.18 20.53 1.93
N ALA A 25 -7.33 21.14 1.77
CA ALA A 25 -7.99 21.98 2.76
C ALA A 25 -9.38 21.40 3.03
N LEU A 26 -9.56 20.73 4.18
CA LEU A 26 -10.82 20.09 4.55
C LEU A 26 -11.84 21.10 5.07
N TYR A 27 -13.05 20.97 4.58
CA TYR A 27 -14.20 21.75 5.00
C TYR A 27 -15.04 21.01 6.03
N GLN A 28 -15.41 19.76 5.71
CA GLN A 28 -16.29 18.94 6.52
C GLN A 28 -15.92 17.47 6.32
N TYR A 29 -16.06 16.69 7.37
CA TYR A 29 -15.91 15.22 7.30
C TYR A 29 -16.74 14.56 8.40
N GLY A 30 -17.19 13.36 8.13
CA GLY A 30 -18.00 12.63 9.10
C GLY A 30 -18.50 11.30 8.60
N GLU A 31 -19.28 10.68 9.46
CA GLU A 31 -19.98 9.42 9.19
C GLU A 31 -21.45 9.57 9.57
N LEU A 32 -22.33 9.07 8.72
CA LEU A 32 -23.76 9.25 8.84
C LEU A 32 -24.51 7.94 8.58
N TRP A 33 -25.54 7.69 9.39
CA TRP A 33 -26.55 6.67 9.18
C TRP A 33 -27.84 7.32 8.70
N CYS A 34 -28.27 6.98 7.49
CA CYS A 34 -29.57 7.30 6.96
C CYS A 34 -30.54 6.15 7.21
N LEU A 35 -31.46 6.32 8.14
CA LEU A 35 -32.46 5.31 8.47
C LEU A 35 -33.54 5.22 7.37
N ALA A 36 -34.31 4.13 7.37
CA ALA A 36 -35.45 3.97 6.48
C ALA A 36 -36.37 5.23 6.54
N ASN A 37 -36.86 5.66 5.39
CA ASN A 37 -37.69 6.86 5.22
C ASN A 37 -37.04 8.20 5.55
N SER A 38 -35.73 8.24 5.79
CA SER A 38 -34.96 9.49 5.88
C SER A 38 -34.45 9.91 4.51
N ARG A 39 -34.03 11.15 4.40
CA ARG A 39 -33.31 11.65 3.23
C ARG A 39 -32.43 12.82 3.63
N ILE A 40 -31.29 12.94 2.96
CA ILE A 40 -30.57 14.21 2.95
C ILE A 40 -31.10 15.01 1.78
N GLY A 41 -31.75 16.13 2.11
CA GLY A 41 -32.35 17.00 1.12
C GLY A 41 -31.35 17.59 0.14
N ARG A 42 -31.82 18.19 -0.93
CA ARG A 42 -30.99 18.86 -1.94
C ARG A 42 -30.19 19.99 -1.31
N HIS A 43 -28.87 19.93 -1.44
CA HIS A 43 -27.97 20.98 -0.97
C HIS A 43 -26.76 21.07 -1.90
N THR A 44 -25.98 22.13 -1.76
CA THR A 44 -24.74 22.37 -2.50
C THR A 44 -23.60 22.54 -1.52
N GLN A 45 -22.39 22.18 -1.97
CA GLN A 45 -21.15 22.53 -1.28
C GLN A 45 -20.23 23.30 -2.23
N CYS A 46 -19.48 24.25 -1.69
CA CYS A 46 -18.52 25.06 -2.46
C CYS A 46 -17.21 24.30 -2.79
N CYS A 47 -17.11 23.04 -2.44
CA CYS A 47 -15.91 22.22 -2.55
C CYS A 47 -16.26 20.81 -3.06
N TYR A 48 -15.25 20.01 -3.37
CA TYR A 48 -15.44 18.61 -3.67
C TYR A 48 -15.97 17.86 -2.45
N GLU A 49 -16.86 16.89 -2.67
CA GLU A 49 -17.26 15.95 -1.63
C GLU A 49 -17.16 14.50 -2.15
N LEU A 50 -16.55 13.64 -1.36
CA LEU A 50 -16.61 12.20 -1.54
C LEU A 50 -17.61 11.63 -0.56
N THR A 51 -18.57 10.86 -1.08
CA THR A 51 -19.50 10.05 -0.30
C THR A 51 -19.15 8.58 -0.52
N TYR A 52 -18.53 7.95 0.48
CA TYR A 52 -18.15 6.53 0.44
C TYR A 52 -19.13 5.69 1.23
N VAL A 53 -19.77 4.74 0.56
CA VAL A 53 -20.78 3.86 1.17
C VAL A 53 -20.12 2.75 1.98
N LEU A 54 -20.32 2.76 3.30
CA LEU A 54 -19.80 1.78 4.23
C LEU A 54 -20.69 0.53 4.32
N ALA A 55 -22.01 0.71 4.28
CA ALA A 55 -23.00 -0.37 4.35
C ALA A 55 -24.35 0.10 3.81
N GLY A 56 -25.19 -0.87 3.46
CA GLY A 56 -26.53 -0.60 2.95
C GLY A 56 -26.56 -0.18 1.49
N SER A 57 -27.75 0.24 1.05
CA SER A 57 -28.00 0.67 -0.32
C SER A 57 -28.94 1.87 -0.39
N GLY A 58 -28.93 2.55 -1.53
CA GLY A 58 -29.75 3.74 -1.71
C GLY A 58 -29.55 4.41 -3.06
N THR A 59 -29.93 5.67 -3.13
CA THR A 59 -29.76 6.52 -4.31
C THR A 59 -29.08 7.82 -3.92
N VAL A 60 -28.00 8.16 -4.62
CA VAL A 60 -27.34 9.46 -4.55
C VAL A 60 -27.63 10.20 -5.85
N ARG A 61 -28.21 11.37 -5.75
CA ARG A 61 -28.42 12.25 -6.91
C ARG A 61 -27.28 13.27 -6.94
N THR A 62 -26.64 13.41 -8.10
CA THR A 62 -25.67 14.49 -8.39
C THR A 62 -26.14 15.20 -9.65
N GLY A 63 -26.35 16.52 -9.55
CA GLY A 63 -26.92 17.30 -10.65
C GLY A 63 -28.29 16.78 -11.09
N SER A 64 -28.37 16.31 -12.32
CA SER A 64 -29.61 15.76 -12.92
C SER A 64 -29.74 14.24 -12.81
N LEU A 65 -28.66 13.50 -12.52
CA LEU A 65 -28.63 12.04 -12.51
C LEU A 65 -28.79 11.44 -11.13
N GLU A 66 -29.40 10.27 -11.11
CA GLU A 66 -29.51 9.41 -9.93
C GLU A 66 -28.58 8.18 -10.10
N HIS A 67 -27.78 7.93 -9.08
CA HIS A 67 -26.88 6.81 -9.00
C HIS A 67 -27.38 5.84 -7.92
N ARG A 68 -27.65 4.60 -8.31
CA ARG A 68 -27.84 3.51 -7.33
C ARG A 68 -26.49 3.20 -6.69
N VAL A 69 -26.48 3.21 -5.36
CA VAL A 69 -25.28 2.98 -4.57
C VAL A 69 -25.46 1.81 -3.60
N ARG A 70 -24.38 1.14 -3.33
CA ARG A 70 -24.26 0.04 -2.36
C ARG A 70 -22.89 0.10 -1.67
N ALA A 71 -22.69 -0.77 -0.69
CA ALA A 71 -21.41 -0.85 0.01
C ALA A 71 -20.20 -0.89 -0.95
N ASN A 72 -19.18 -0.10 -0.64
CA ASN A 72 -17.96 0.15 -1.41
C ASN A 72 -18.11 1.03 -2.67
N ASP A 73 -19.27 1.59 -2.94
CA ASP A 73 -19.38 2.63 -3.96
C ASP A 73 -18.92 3.97 -3.38
N CYS A 74 -18.23 4.77 -4.21
CA CYS A 74 -17.86 6.14 -3.90
C CYS A 74 -18.51 7.08 -4.91
N VAL A 75 -19.20 8.09 -4.41
CA VAL A 75 -19.81 9.14 -5.23
C VAL A 75 -19.00 10.42 -5.07
N VAL A 76 -18.71 11.07 -6.20
CA VAL A 76 -17.98 12.34 -6.28
C VAL A 76 -18.96 13.46 -6.59
N SER A 77 -19.10 14.41 -5.69
CA SER A 77 -19.78 15.68 -5.95
C SER A 77 -18.75 16.77 -6.24
N LEU A 78 -18.95 17.51 -7.33
CA LEU A 78 -18.08 18.62 -7.70
C LEU A 78 -18.48 19.90 -6.95
N PRO A 79 -17.58 20.90 -6.88
CA PRO A 79 -17.92 22.21 -6.30
C PRO A 79 -19.18 22.78 -6.93
N ASP A 80 -20.03 23.36 -6.08
CA ASP A 80 -21.32 23.99 -6.41
C ASP A 80 -22.37 23.07 -7.04
N GLU A 81 -22.14 21.75 -7.05
CA GLU A 81 -23.09 20.78 -7.57
C GLU A 81 -24.17 20.46 -6.53
N ILE A 82 -25.44 20.48 -6.99
CA ILE A 82 -26.57 20.08 -6.14
C ILE A 82 -26.58 18.56 -6.00
N HIS A 83 -26.59 18.06 -4.78
CA HIS A 83 -26.73 16.64 -4.52
C HIS A 83 -27.73 16.33 -3.40
N SER A 84 -28.16 15.08 -3.34
CA SER A 84 -29.06 14.56 -2.31
C SER A 84 -28.90 13.06 -2.15
N ILE A 85 -29.24 12.54 -0.96
CA ILE A 85 -29.09 11.12 -0.63
C ILE A 85 -30.39 10.57 -0.09
N THR A 86 -30.82 9.43 -0.63
CA THR A 86 -32.04 8.72 -0.21
C THR A 86 -31.67 7.25 0.03
N PRO A 87 -31.77 6.73 1.25
CA PRO A 87 -31.55 5.31 1.55
C PRO A 87 -32.71 4.44 1.05
N ASP A 88 -32.43 3.17 0.89
CA ASP A 88 -33.50 2.18 0.70
C ASP A 88 -34.26 1.93 2.01
N SER A 89 -35.54 1.66 1.91
CA SER A 89 -36.40 1.47 3.07
C SER A 89 -36.05 0.19 3.88
N GLU A 90 -35.53 -0.83 3.20
CA GLU A 90 -35.21 -2.13 3.80
C GLU A 90 -33.72 -2.31 4.08
N ASP A 91 -32.88 -1.45 3.53
CA ASP A 91 -31.42 -1.53 3.67
C ASP A 91 -30.80 -0.15 3.97
N PRO A 92 -30.88 0.31 5.23
CA PRO A 92 -30.43 1.63 5.63
C PRO A 92 -29.00 1.94 5.21
N LEU A 93 -28.78 3.17 4.71
CA LEU A 93 -27.50 3.58 4.15
C LEU A 93 -26.58 4.13 5.25
N ARG A 94 -25.39 3.58 5.35
CA ARG A 94 -24.29 4.09 6.15
C ARG A 94 -23.17 4.56 5.25
N PHE A 95 -22.73 5.79 5.40
CA PHE A 95 -21.66 6.33 4.56
C PHE A 95 -20.75 7.29 5.32
N ALA A 96 -19.52 7.37 4.87
CA ALA A 96 -18.54 8.37 5.24
C ALA A 96 -18.56 9.49 4.19
N PHE A 97 -18.40 10.72 4.61
CA PHE A 97 -18.25 11.86 3.70
C PHE A 97 -17.04 12.69 4.06
N ILE A 98 -16.36 13.22 3.05
CA ILE A 98 -15.19 14.08 3.18
C ILE A 98 -15.33 15.20 2.15
N ALA A 99 -15.50 16.43 2.64
CA ALA A 99 -15.61 17.63 1.82
C ALA A 99 -14.30 18.42 1.88
N PHE A 100 -13.68 18.70 0.73
CA PHE A 100 -12.36 19.28 0.64
C PHE A 100 -12.17 20.14 -0.62
N GLU A 101 -11.20 21.01 -0.56
CA GLU A 101 -10.71 21.78 -1.68
C GLU A 101 -9.17 21.68 -1.78
N ARG A 102 -8.61 22.21 -2.86
CA ARG A 102 -7.16 22.32 -3.01
C ARG A 102 -6.60 23.30 -1.98
N ASN A 103 -5.51 22.94 -1.30
CA ASN A 103 -4.77 23.86 -0.45
C ASN A 103 -3.92 24.81 -1.32
N PRO A 104 -4.24 26.12 -1.42
CA PRO A 104 -3.48 27.04 -2.24
C PRO A 104 -2.01 27.20 -1.80
N GLY A 105 -1.75 27.00 -0.51
CA GLY A 105 -0.42 27.11 0.09
C GLY A 105 0.47 25.87 -0.14
N ASN A 106 -0.10 24.77 -0.67
CA ASN A 106 0.66 23.55 -0.95
C ASN A 106 0.18 22.88 -2.26
N PRO A 107 0.82 23.10 -3.39
CA PRO A 107 0.39 22.58 -4.68
C PRO A 107 0.75 21.11 -4.95
N SER A 108 1.31 20.38 -3.98
CA SER A 108 1.82 19.01 -4.16
C SER A 108 0.83 18.02 -4.77
N CYS A 109 -0.49 18.20 -4.50
CA CYS A 109 -1.56 17.32 -4.99
C CYS A 109 -2.40 17.95 -6.12
N ALA A 110 -1.95 19.06 -6.73
CA ALA A 110 -2.71 19.79 -7.74
C ALA A 110 -3.17 18.90 -8.90
N TYR A 111 -2.31 18.01 -9.36
CA TYR A 111 -2.58 17.06 -10.44
C TYR A 111 -3.75 16.10 -10.13
N LEU A 112 -3.96 15.73 -8.86
CA LEU A 112 -5.10 14.88 -8.47
C LEU A 112 -6.43 15.61 -8.67
N PHE A 113 -6.48 16.90 -8.34
CA PHE A 113 -7.66 17.73 -8.54
C PHE A 113 -7.97 17.94 -10.02
N ASP A 114 -6.93 18.12 -10.85
CA ASP A 114 -7.09 18.25 -12.30
C ASP A 114 -7.65 16.95 -12.89
N GLU A 115 -7.15 15.78 -12.46
CA GLU A 115 -7.65 14.47 -12.88
C GLU A 115 -9.09 14.22 -12.42
N ILE A 116 -9.44 14.52 -11.17
CA ILE A 116 -10.82 14.40 -10.67
C ILE A 116 -11.75 15.27 -11.49
N GLY A 117 -11.40 16.55 -11.70
CA GLY A 117 -12.18 17.47 -12.50
C GLY A 117 -12.36 17.02 -13.96
N ARG A 118 -11.38 16.32 -14.52
CA ARG A 118 -11.43 15.74 -15.87
C ARG A 118 -12.29 14.49 -15.93
N LEU A 119 -12.05 13.51 -15.06
CA LEU A 119 -12.69 12.18 -15.07
C LEU A 119 -14.16 12.27 -14.67
N PHE A 120 -14.45 13.08 -13.67
CA PHE A 120 -15.78 13.18 -13.08
C PHE A 120 -16.59 14.38 -13.61
N ARG A 121 -16.19 14.95 -14.75
CA ARG A 121 -16.97 16.03 -15.41
C ARG A 121 -18.34 15.55 -15.87
N ASP A 122 -18.39 14.36 -16.45
CA ASP A 122 -19.66 13.74 -16.86
C ASP A 122 -20.39 13.20 -15.62
N GLU A 123 -21.66 13.61 -15.44
CA GLU A 123 -22.49 13.14 -14.33
C GLU A 123 -22.57 11.61 -14.26
N LYS A 124 -22.52 10.91 -15.40
CA LYS A 124 -22.55 9.44 -15.44
C LYS A 124 -21.34 8.78 -14.77
N SER A 125 -20.22 9.47 -14.69
CA SER A 125 -18.98 8.96 -14.08
C SER A 125 -18.92 9.21 -12.57
N ARG A 126 -19.88 9.91 -11.96
CA ARG A 126 -19.84 10.32 -10.55
C ARG A 126 -19.80 9.16 -9.56
N CYS A 127 -20.40 8.03 -9.88
CA CYS A 127 -20.45 6.86 -9.00
C CYS A 127 -19.45 5.81 -9.48
N VAL A 128 -18.50 5.46 -8.60
CA VAL A 128 -17.41 4.55 -8.90
C VAL A 128 -17.43 3.39 -7.91
N PRO A 129 -17.57 2.14 -8.36
CA PRO A 129 -17.40 0.98 -7.51
C PRO A 129 -15.91 0.83 -7.14
N MET A 130 -15.63 0.94 -5.86
CA MET A 130 -14.28 0.77 -5.32
C MET A 130 -14.15 -0.63 -4.68
N ARG A 131 -12.92 -1.04 -4.38
CA ARG A 131 -12.68 -2.14 -3.44
C ARG A 131 -12.99 -1.66 -2.03
N ASP A 132 -13.12 -2.58 -1.07
CA ASP A 132 -13.29 -2.21 0.34
C ASP A 132 -12.15 -1.28 0.79
N ARG A 133 -12.53 -0.06 1.19
CA ARG A 133 -11.65 1.00 1.70
C ARG A 133 -12.05 1.46 3.09
N SER A 134 -12.90 0.70 3.76
CA SER A 134 -13.36 1.02 5.11
C SER A 134 -12.18 1.25 6.07
N ALA A 135 -11.14 0.43 5.99
CA ALA A 135 -9.95 0.58 6.82
C ALA A 135 -9.20 1.89 6.54
N LEU A 136 -9.11 2.32 5.26
CA LEU A 136 -8.48 3.59 4.89
C LEU A 136 -9.29 4.78 5.41
N ILE A 137 -10.61 4.75 5.25
CA ILE A 137 -11.53 5.78 5.79
C ILE A 137 -11.40 5.89 7.31
N VAL A 138 -11.39 4.76 8.03
CA VAL A 138 -11.20 4.72 9.49
C VAL A 138 -9.86 5.34 9.87
N ARG A 139 -8.78 5.04 9.15
CA ARG A 139 -7.46 5.64 9.41
C ARG A 139 -7.46 7.15 9.20
N ILE A 140 -8.06 7.64 8.12
CA ILE A 140 -8.21 9.09 7.87
C ILE A 140 -8.92 9.75 9.06
N PHE A 141 -10.04 9.20 9.50
CA PHE A 141 -10.80 9.76 10.61
C PHE A 141 -10.06 9.65 11.96
N SER A 142 -9.33 8.56 12.19
CA SER A 142 -8.50 8.39 13.39
C SER A 142 -7.40 9.45 13.47
N GLU A 143 -6.71 9.73 12.36
CA GLU A 143 -5.70 10.80 12.31
C GLU A 143 -6.33 12.18 12.55
N LEU A 144 -7.45 12.48 11.92
CA LEU A 144 -8.15 13.75 12.09
C LEU A 144 -8.63 14.00 13.51
N GLN A 145 -8.93 12.93 14.26
CA GLN A 145 -9.43 13.00 15.65
C GLN A 145 -8.33 12.82 16.71
N SER A 146 -7.11 12.46 16.30
CA SER A 146 -6.00 12.26 17.21
C SER A 146 -5.26 13.56 17.51
N ASP A 147 -4.46 13.56 18.57
CA ASP A 147 -3.46 14.59 18.85
C ASP A 147 -2.03 14.14 18.50
N SER A 148 -1.92 13.15 17.59
CA SER A 148 -0.65 12.57 17.19
C SER A 148 0.23 13.60 16.47
N LEU A 149 1.55 13.48 16.67
CA LEU A 149 2.53 14.30 15.96
C LEU A 149 2.42 14.03 14.45
N TYR A 150 2.46 15.09 13.65
CA TYR A 150 2.31 15.04 12.18
C TYR A 150 0.99 14.45 11.67
N ARG A 151 -0.08 14.50 12.47
CA ARG A 151 -1.42 14.01 12.06
C ARG A 151 -1.94 14.63 10.77
N MET A 152 -1.67 15.92 10.54
CA MET A 152 -2.14 16.62 9.33
C MET A 152 -1.39 16.17 8.09
N GLU A 153 -0.09 15.95 8.19
CA GLU A 153 0.73 15.39 7.13
C GLU A 153 0.27 13.97 6.79
N MET A 154 0.07 13.13 7.82
CA MET A 154 -0.43 11.76 7.64
C MET A 154 -1.81 11.75 6.99
N THR A 155 -2.72 12.61 7.44
CA THR A 155 -4.06 12.78 6.81
C THR A 155 -3.92 13.16 5.33
N GLY A 156 -3.01 14.07 4.98
CA GLY A 156 -2.76 14.45 3.59
C GLY A 156 -2.28 13.29 2.72
N TYR A 157 -1.41 12.41 3.24
CA TYR A 157 -0.96 11.21 2.54
C TYR A 157 -2.10 10.20 2.35
N LEU A 158 -2.90 9.96 3.38
CA LEU A 158 -4.04 9.03 3.31
C LEU A 158 -5.14 9.54 2.35
N LEU A 159 -5.40 10.84 2.31
CA LEU A 159 -6.30 11.44 1.33
C LEU A 159 -5.76 11.32 -0.08
N SER A 160 -4.45 11.51 -0.28
CA SER A 160 -3.82 11.30 -1.58
C SER A 160 -3.96 9.84 -2.04
N GLU A 161 -3.76 8.87 -1.15
CA GLU A 161 -3.99 7.45 -1.42
C GLU A 161 -5.44 7.21 -1.87
N LEU A 162 -6.42 7.72 -1.11
CA LEU A 162 -7.84 7.56 -1.43
C LEU A 162 -8.18 8.12 -2.82
N LEU A 163 -7.67 9.33 -3.14
CA LEU A 163 -7.94 9.95 -4.45
C LEU A 163 -7.26 9.22 -5.61
N VAL A 164 -6.02 8.75 -5.43
CA VAL A 164 -5.34 7.95 -6.45
C VAL A 164 -6.12 6.66 -6.74
N GLU A 165 -6.62 5.99 -5.72
CA GLU A 165 -7.42 4.78 -5.88
C GLU A 165 -8.78 5.07 -6.54
N LEU A 166 -9.43 6.18 -6.19
CA LEU A 166 -10.66 6.63 -6.83
C LEU A 166 -10.45 6.92 -8.32
N ILE A 167 -9.37 7.64 -8.67
CA ILE A 167 -9.00 7.95 -10.05
C ILE A 167 -8.77 6.65 -10.85
N ARG A 168 -8.01 5.70 -10.30
CA ARG A 168 -7.76 4.40 -10.92
C ARG A 168 -9.06 3.61 -11.15
N ALA A 169 -9.94 3.60 -10.16
CA ALA A 169 -11.24 2.96 -10.28
C ALA A 169 -12.12 3.64 -11.35
N GLY A 170 -12.12 4.98 -11.40
CA GLY A 170 -12.84 5.76 -12.42
C GLY A 170 -12.30 5.58 -13.84
N MET A 171 -11.01 5.30 -13.99
CA MET A 171 -10.40 4.95 -15.29
C MET A 171 -10.69 3.50 -15.71
N ASN A 172 -11.43 2.73 -14.93
CA ASN A 172 -11.58 1.27 -15.15
C ASN A 172 -10.21 0.56 -15.28
N GLU A 173 -9.17 1.12 -14.69
CA GLU A 173 -7.91 0.43 -14.58
C GLU A 173 -8.14 -0.82 -13.73
N ARG A 174 -8.16 -1.97 -14.40
CA ARG A 174 -8.19 -3.26 -13.71
C ARG A 174 -6.90 -3.33 -12.90
N ALA A 175 -7.02 -3.03 -11.62
CA ALA A 175 -5.92 -3.17 -10.66
C ALA A 175 -5.41 -4.63 -10.54
N ASP A 176 -5.84 -5.50 -11.45
CA ASP A 176 -5.49 -6.92 -11.46
C ASP A 176 -4.13 -7.22 -12.10
N SER A 177 -3.46 -6.26 -12.74
CA SER A 177 -2.28 -6.58 -13.55
C SER A 177 -0.93 -6.13 -13.00
N TYR A 178 -0.83 -5.33 -11.93
CA TYR A 178 0.49 -4.80 -11.57
C TYR A 178 0.90 -4.86 -10.11
N PHE A 179 -0.01 -5.13 -9.18
CA PHE A 179 0.39 -5.48 -7.82
C PHE A 179 0.07 -6.96 -7.59
N PRO A 180 1.07 -7.80 -7.38
CA PRO A 180 0.80 -9.11 -6.82
C PRO A 180 0.00 -8.85 -5.54
N LYS A 181 -1.19 -9.45 -5.41
CA LYS A 181 -1.93 -9.44 -4.15
C LYS A 181 -0.91 -9.71 -3.07
N ILE A 182 -0.76 -8.80 -2.09
CA ILE A 182 -0.02 -9.13 -0.88
C ILE A 182 -0.87 -10.22 -0.23
N THR A 183 -0.60 -11.45 -0.62
CA THR A 183 -1.20 -12.64 -0.04
C THR A 183 -0.37 -12.99 1.19
N ASP A 184 -0.94 -13.77 2.10
CA ASP A 184 -0.17 -14.36 3.20
C ASP A 184 1.09 -15.07 2.66
N ASP A 185 1.01 -15.63 1.45
CA ASP A 185 2.14 -16.25 0.75
C ASP A 185 3.22 -15.23 0.34
N SER A 186 2.87 -14.03 -0.10
CA SER A 186 3.84 -12.98 -0.44
C SER A 186 4.56 -12.48 0.81
N VAL A 187 3.84 -12.32 1.91
CA VAL A 187 4.43 -11.98 3.22
C VAL A 187 5.33 -13.11 3.70
N LEU A 188 4.91 -14.37 3.55
CA LEU A 188 5.73 -15.53 3.91
C LEU A 188 7.03 -15.56 3.09
N VAL A 189 6.96 -15.33 1.78
CA VAL A 189 8.13 -15.32 0.90
C VAL A 189 9.08 -14.19 1.26
N TYR A 190 8.59 -12.98 1.49
CA TYR A 190 9.40 -11.85 1.96
C TYR A 190 10.12 -12.18 3.28
N ARG A 191 9.41 -12.77 4.25
CA ARG A 191 9.99 -13.19 5.52
C ARG A 191 11.06 -14.28 5.34
N LEU A 192 10.86 -15.22 4.38
CA LEU A 192 11.86 -16.24 4.02
C LEU A 192 13.13 -15.60 3.43
N GLU A 193 12.97 -14.67 2.49
CA GLU A 193 14.10 -13.95 1.89
C GLU A 193 14.91 -13.20 2.95
N THR A 194 14.22 -12.41 3.78
CA THR A 194 14.85 -11.67 4.87
C THR A 194 15.58 -12.59 5.84
N TYR A 195 14.89 -13.64 6.33
CA TYR A 195 15.51 -14.58 7.29
C TYR A 195 16.74 -15.26 6.71
N ILE A 196 16.69 -15.73 5.45
CA ILE A 196 17.82 -16.36 4.79
C ILE A 196 18.99 -15.40 4.64
N THR A 197 18.73 -14.16 4.25
CA THR A 197 19.78 -13.14 4.07
C THR A 197 20.44 -12.79 5.40
N ASP A 198 19.63 -12.53 6.43
CA ASP A 198 20.13 -12.12 7.74
C ASP A 198 20.88 -13.23 8.50
N ASN A 199 20.56 -14.50 8.18
CA ASN A 199 21.14 -15.66 8.86
C ASN A 199 22.05 -16.50 7.95
N ILE A 200 22.57 -15.92 6.86
CA ILE A 200 23.27 -16.70 5.82
C ILE A 200 24.52 -17.44 6.32
N CYS A 201 25.20 -16.92 7.33
CA CYS A 201 26.36 -17.55 7.95
C CYS A 201 25.98 -18.66 8.94
N THR A 202 24.80 -18.60 9.54
CA THR A 202 24.34 -19.56 10.57
C THR A 202 23.37 -20.60 10.03
N LEU A 203 22.68 -20.29 8.94
CA LEU A 203 21.76 -21.20 8.27
C LEU A 203 22.53 -22.19 7.40
N THR A 204 22.91 -23.32 7.95
CA THR A 204 23.69 -24.34 7.24
C THR A 204 22.84 -25.28 6.39
N LYS A 205 21.56 -25.46 6.72
CA LYS A 205 20.63 -26.36 6.02
C LYS A 205 19.26 -25.70 5.87
N LEU A 206 18.69 -25.78 4.67
CA LEU A 206 17.37 -25.22 4.37
C LEU A 206 16.22 -25.88 5.14
N GLU A 207 16.38 -27.14 5.54
CA GLU A 207 15.39 -27.85 6.36
C GLU A 207 15.21 -27.21 7.74
N ASN A 208 16.19 -26.45 8.22
CA ASN A 208 16.06 -25.69 9.47
C ASN A 208 14.98 -24.60 9.40
N LEU A 209 14.59 -24.16 8.21
CA LEU A 209 13.50 -23.22 8.01
C LEU A 209 12.15 -23.78 8.51
N GLU A 210 11.97 -25.12 8.52
CA GLU A 210 10.75 -25.76 9.05
C GLU A 210 10.47 -25.38 10.50
N LYS A 211 11.53 -25.33 11.31
CA LYS A 211 11.44 -24.97 12.73
C LYS A 211 11.12 -23.49 12.97
N VAL A 212 11.60 -22.64 12.06
CA VAL A 212 11.44 -21.17 12.17
C VAL A 212 10.07 -20.74 11.71
N PHE A 213 9.60 -21.34 10.61
CA PHE A 213 8.36 -20.90 9.95
C PHE A 213 7.15 -21.78 10.29
N ASN A 214 7.32 -22.90 11.00
CA ASN A 214 6.27 -23.89 11.30
C ASN A 214 5.59 -24.46 10.03
N TYR A 215 6.30 -24.54 8.93
CA TYR A 215 5.87 -25.16 7.68
C TYR A 215 6.92 -26.15 7.21
N ASN A 216 6.51 -27.24 6.55
CA ASN A 216 7.46 -28.16 5.96
C ASN A 216 8.20 -27.52 4.77
N TYR A 217 9.44 -27.97 4.52
CA TYR A 217 10.31 -27.42 3.46
C TYR A 217 9.68 -27.48 2.06
N SER A 218 8.94 -28.55 1.78
CA SER A 218 8.26 -28.70 0.49
C SER A 218 7.24 -27.60 0.25
N TYR A 219 6.46 -27.25 1.27
CA TYR A 219 5.51 -26.14 1.22
C TYR A 219 6.23 -24.80 1.02
N LEU A 220 7.24 -24.50 1.84
CA LEU A 220 8.04 -23.27 1.72
C LEU A 220 8.65 -23.11 0.34
N SER A 221 9.26 -24.19 -0.18
CA SER A 221 9.91 -24.21 -1.51
C SER A 221 8.90 -24.01 -2.64
N LYS A 222 7.71 -24.63 -2.55
CA LYS A 222 6.64 -24.48 -3.53
C LYS A 222 6.09 -23.05 -3.54
N ARG A 223 5.85 -22.46 -2.37
CA ARG A 223 5.35 -21.08 -2.26
C ARG A 223 6.38 -20.07 -2.74
N PHE A 224 7.63 -20.24 -2.34
CA PHE A 224 8.72 -19.40 -2.81
C PHE A 224 8.80 -19.40 -4.35
N ARG A 225 8.79 -20.59 -4.97
CA ARG A 225 8.84 -20.69 -6.42
C ARG A 225 7.62 -20.09 -7.11
N SER A 226 6.41 -20.24 -6.53
CA SER A 226 5.18 -19.69 -7.13
C SER A 226 5.15 -18.15 -7.16
N ILE A 227 5.81 -17.50 -6.20
CA ILE A 227 5.85 -16.04 -6.10
C ILE A 227 7.07 -15.45 -6.83
N THR A 228 8.26 -16.05 -6.65
CA THR A 228 9.51 -15.50 -7.18
C THR A 228 9.91 -16.06 -8.55
N GLY A 229 9.30 -17.16 -8.98
CA GLY A 229 9.69 -17.92 -10.18
C GLY A 229 10.99 -18.72 -10.00
N LYS A 230 11.69 -18.60 -8.86
CA LYS A 230 13.00 -19.23 -8.59
C LYS A 230 12.87 -20.36 -7.56
N HIS A 231 13.79 -21.32 -7.63
CA HIS A 231 13.89 -22.32 -6.56
C HIS A 231 14.49 -21.71 -5.29
N LEU A 232 13.97 -22.07 -4.13
CA LEU A 232 14.45 -21.61 -2.82
C LEU A 232 15.93 -21.98 -2.60
N SER A 233 16.35 -23.18 -3.04
CA SER A 233 17.75 -23.62 -2.99
C SER A 233 18.68 -22.76 -3.86
N THR A 234 18.21 -22.32 -5.02
CA THR A 234 18.99 -21.44 -5.91
C THR A 234 19.13 -20.05 -5.30
N PHE A 235 18.07 -19.53 -4.69
CA PHE A 235 18.13 -18.26 -3.96
C PHE A 235 19.12 -18.33 -2.79
N TYR A 236 19.03 -19.36 -1.96
CA TYR A 236 19.94 -19.57 -0.84
C TYR A 236 21.41 -19.68 -1.30
N LEU A 237 21.68 -20.45 -2.35
CA LEU A 237 23.04 -20.54 -2.92
C LEU A 237 23.54 -19.17 -3.40
N SER A 238 22.67 -18.40 -4.05
CA SER A 238 23.02 -17.04 -4.50
C SER A 238 23.37 -16.11 -3.32
N CYS A 239 22.61 -16.16 -2.23
CA CYS A 239 22.93 -15.38 -1.02
C CYS A 239 24.27 -15.81 -0.41
N ARG A 240 24.53 -17.12 -0.32
CA ARG A 240 25.82 -17.63 0.18
C ARG A 240 27.01 -17.20 -0.67
N MET A 241 26.86 -17.20 -1.99
CA MET A 241 27.94 -16.79 -2.89
C MET A 241 28.20 -15.28 -2.84
N LYS A 242 27.16 -14.47 -2.74
CA LYS A 242 27.30 -13.03 -2.53
C LYS A 242 27.98 -12.70 -1.21
N GLU A 243 27.64 -13.41 -0.14
CA GLU A 243 28.29 -13.23 1.16
C GLU A 243 29.75 -13.72 1.12
N ALA A 244 30.04 -14.82 0.43
CA ALA A 244 31.41 -15.28 0.20
C ALA A 244 32.25 -14.21 -0.52
N ASP A 245 31.70 -13.60 -1.54
CA ASP A 245 32.34 -12.54 -2.33
C ASP A 245 32.63 -11.31 -1.46
N ARG A 246 31.68 -10.88 -0.64
CA ARG A 246 31.84 -9.79 0.33
C ARG A 246 32.96 -10.07 1.33
N LEU A 247 32.99 -11.27 1.93
CA LEU A 247 33.98 -11.66 2.92
C LEU A 247 35.39 -11.75 2.31
N LEU A 248 35.49 -12.27 1.08
CA LEU A 248 36.79 -12.30 0.36
C LEU A 248 37.27 -10.88 0.06
N SER A 249 36.36 -9.98 -0.32
CA SER A 249 36.67 -8.57 -0.58
C SER A 249 37.09 -7.81 0.69
N GLU A 250 36.66 -8.26 1.85
CA GLU A 250 37.09 -7.73 3.17
C GLU A 250 38.43 -8.32 3.63
N GLY A 251 39.08 -9.16 2.80
CA GLY A 251 40.41 -9.71 3.07
C GLY A 251 40.42 -11.01 3.84
N LEU A 252 39.29 -11.70 4.05
CA LEU A 252 39.29 -13.02 4.66
C LEU A 252 39.86 -14.06 3.69
N THR A 253 40.59 -15.00 4.27
CA THR A 253 41.13 -16.12 3.49
C THR A 253 40.04 -17.09 3.04
N VAL A 254 40.26 -17.81 1.97
CA VAL A 254 39.33 -18.84 1.44
C VAL A 254 38.93 -19.85 2.53
N THR A 255 39.89 -20.19 3.43
CA THR A 255 39.65 -21.08 4.58
C THR A 255 38.62 -20.45 5.54
N GLN A 256 38.87 -19.22 5.98
CA GLN A 256 38.01 -18.52 6.91
C GLN A 256 36.59 -18.34 6.34
N VAL A 257 36.49 -17.99 5.06
CA VAL A 257 35.17 -17.85 4.38
C VAL A 257 34.43 -19.19 4.33
N SER A 258 35.15 -20.26 4.00
CA SER A 258 34.58 -21.64 3.97
C SER A 258 34.03 -22.05 5.34
N GLU A 259 34.77 -21.77 6.42
CA GLU A 259 34.38 -22.04 7.81
C GLU A 259 33.20 -21.16 8.24
N GLN A 260 33.27 -19.88 8.00
CA GLN A 260 32.21 -18.92 8.38
C GLN A 260 30.90 -19.21 7.69
N LEU A 261 30.93 -19.65 6.44
CA LEU A 261 29.73 -20.08 5.71
C LEU A 261 29.31 -21.53 6.03
N GLY A 262 30.00 -22.23 6.94
CA GLY A 262 29.64 -23.58 7.38
C GLY A 262 29.77 -24.65 6.31
N TYR A 263 30.73 -24.55 5.38
CA TYR A 263 31.05 -25.62 4.46
C TYR A 263 31.85 -26.74 5.15
N SER A 264 31.55 -27.99 4.78
CA SER A 264 32.23 -29.15 5.35
C SER A 264 33.71 -29.24 4.95
N SER A 265 34.13 -28.52 3.90
CA SER A 265 35.53 -28.43 3.46
C SER A 265 35.76 -27.26 2.52
N ILE A 266 37.00 -26.75 2.46
CA ILE A 266 37.43 -25.73 1.49
C ILE A 266 37.18 -26.21 0.05
N HIS A 267 37.34 -27.50 -0.22
CA HIS A 267 37.09 -28.04 -1.56
C HIS A 267 35.63 -27.97 -1.97
N SER A 268 34.69 -28.21 -1.04
CA SER A 268 33.27 -28.09 -1.32
C SER A 268 32.87 -26.64 -1.56
N PHE A 269 33.40 -25.70 -0.79
CA PHE A 269 33.23 -24.27 -0.98
C PHE A 269 33.77 -23.82 -2.33
N SER A 270 35.04 -24.10 -2.62
CA SER A 270 35.73 -23.69 -3.86
C SER A 270 35.01 -24.20 -5.11
N ARG A 271 34.47 -25.43 -5.05
CA ARG A 271 33.69 -26.02 -6.14
C ARG A 271 32.36 -25.24 -6.34
N SER A 272 31.66 -24.95 -5.25
CA SER A 272 30.40 -24.18 -5.30
C SER A 272 30.64 -22.76 -5.83
N TYR A 273 31.69 -22.09 -5.35
CA TYR A 273 32.06 -20.75 -5.77
C TYR A 273 32.43 -20.70 -7.26
N LYS A 274 33.30 -21.64 -7.70
CA LYS A 274 33.68 -21.76 -9.11
C LYS A 274 32.48 -22.07 -10.01
N HIS A 275 31.55 -22.90 -9.54
CA HIS A 275 30.35 -23.21 -10.30
C HIS A 275 29.45 -21.97 -10.47
N PHE A 276 29.38 -21.11 -9.46
CA PHE A 276 28.55 -19.94 -9.46
C PHE A 276 29.16 -18.76 -10.23
N TYR A 277 30.42 -18.45 -10.00
CA TYR A 277 31.14 -17.31 -10.61
C TYR A 277 32.04 -17.65 -11.80
N GLY A 278 32.26 -18.92 -12.08
CA GLY A 278 33.16 -19.39 -13.15
C GLY A 278 34.64 -19.32 -12.82
N VAL A 279 35.03 -18.73 -11.68
CA VAL A 279 36.41 -18.54 -11.23
C VAL A 279 36.63 -19.11 -9.84
N ASN A 280 37.89 -19.49 -9.54
CA ASN A 280 38.26 -19.97 -8.19
C ASN A 280 38.21 -18.79 -7.17
N PRO A 281 37.81 -19.05 -5.91
CA PRO A 281 37.78 -18.00 -4.87
C PRO A 281 39.17 -17.41 -4.58
N SER A 282 40.25 -18.17 -4.69
CA SER A 282 41.63 -17.67 -4.54
C SER A 282 41.98 -16.59 -5.55
N ARG A 283 41.59 -16.76 -6.80
CA ARG A 283 41.85 -15.79 -7.89
C ARG A 283 41.06 -14.49 -7.70
N HIS A 284 39.89 -14.59 -7.08
CA HIS A 284 39.07 -13.40 -6.76
C HIS A 284 39.73 -12.61 -5.62
N ALA A 285 40.18 -13.27 -4.58
CA ALA A 285 40.89 -12.65 -3.45
C ALA A 285 42.19 -11.96 -3.89
N GLU A 286 42.97 -12.57 -4.79
CA GLU A 286 44.18 -11.97 -5.37
C GLU A 286 43.88 -10.67 -6.15
N LYS A 287 42.84 -10.69 -6.98
CA LYS A 287 42.45 -9.52 -7.79
C LYS A 287 41.98 -8.35 -6.93
N VAL A 288 41.25 -8.60 -5.85
CA VAL A 288 40.82 -7.58 -4.90
C VAL A 288 42.01 -7.00 -4.13
N ALA A 289 43.00 -7.82 -3.77
CA ALA A 289 44.21 -7.34 -3.12
C ALA A 289 45.04 -6.44 -4.06
N GLU A 290 45.21 -6.83 -5.34
CA GLU A 290 45.89 -6.01 -6.35
C GLU A 290 45.19 -4.68 -6.64
N ASP A 291 43.83 -4.66 -6.69
CA ASP A 291 43.03 -3.44 -6.90
C ASP A 291 43.13 -2.50 -5.70
N THR A 292 43.27 -3.02 -4.47
CA THR A 292 43.44 -2.21 -3.23
C THR A 292 44.85 -1.65 -3.10
N GLU A 293 45.88 -2.39 -3.47
CA GLU A 293 47.28 -1.88 -3.47
C GLU A 293 47.49 -0.79 -4.53
N ASN A 294 46.92 -0.96 -5.73
CA ASN A 294 47.00 0.05 -6.78
C ASN A 294 46.22 1.35 -6.48
N ALA A 295 45.18 1.30 -5.64
CA ALA A 295 44.44 2.47 -5.18
C ALA A 295 45.14 3.23 -4.05
N GLY A 296 46.06 2.56 -3.30
CA GLY A 296 46.84 3.16 -2.22
C GLY A 296 48.07 3.93 -2.70
N ASP A 297 48.62 3.60 -3.89
CA ASP A 297 49.80 4.31 -4.49
C ASP A 297 49.44 5.54 -5.32
N ALA A 298 48.16 5.88 -5.43
CA ALA A 298 47.69 7.06 -6.20
C ALA A 298 47.31 8.27 -5.32
N THR A 299 47.71 8.29 -4.04
CA THR A 299 47.57 9.41 -3.10
C THR A 299 48.93 9.85 -2.62
#